data_0b958ae77769b6e6ebddd68d55858323
#
_entry.id   0b958ae77769b6e6ebddd68d55858323
#
_cell.length_a   1.000
_cell.length_b   1.000
_cell.length_c   1.000
_cell.angle_alpha   90.00
_cell.angle_beta   90.00
_cell.angle_gamma   90.00
#
_symmetry.space_group_name_H-M   'P 1'
#
loop_
_entity.id
_entity.type
_entity.pdbx_description
1 polymer ?
#
loop_
_entity_poly.entity_id
_entity_poly.type
_entity_poly.pdbx_seq_one_letter_code
_entity_poly.pdbx_strand_id
1 'polypeptide(L)'
;ACLEGDSTTTLNGRYITMQDSCGSFSETASGPIQNLGTSAGTDCAIPAGASAGNTHSSRSGYYELNRMIEVAQSYLPENSWLRNPVISNMNINDNCNAGYNGQFVFFTSGGGCNNTGEIAGVFDHEWGHGMDDHDANPGIQSPGEGIADTYASLRLNTSCIGRNFKPIVCDGFGDACTECT
;
A
#
# COMPACT_ATOMS: atom_id res chain seq x y z
N ALA A 1 -8.43 22.71 -12.38
CA ALA A 1 -7.66 23.41 -13.40
C ALA A 1 -6.54 22.52 -13.86
N CYS A 2 -6.46 22.17 -15.15
CA CYS A 2 -5.29 21.52 -15.71
C CYS A 2 -4.15 22.53 -15.68
N LEU A 3 -3.01 22.18 -15.08
CA LEU A 3 -1.82 23.02 -15.12
C LEU A 3 -1.21 22.91 -16.52
N GLU A 4 -1.04 24.03 -17.18
CA GLU A 4 -0.19 24.10 -18.37
C GLU A 4 1.25 24.28 -17.88
N GLY A 5 2.14 23.37 -18.27
CA GLY A 5 3.55 23.41 -17.91
C GLY A 5 4.06 22.09 -17.31
N ASP A 6 5.31 22.09 -16.91
CA ASP A 6 5.94 20.93 -16.28
C ASP A 6 5.33 20.68 -14.89
N SER A 7 5.07 19.42 -14.60
CA SER A 7 4.56 18.98 -13.30
C SER A 7 5.54 18.00 -12.65
N THR A 8 5.76 18.15 -11.35
CA THR A 8 6.59 17.23 -10.57
C THR A 8 5.73 16.55 -9.51
N THR A 9 5.84 15.22 -9.39
CA THR A 9 5.24 14.47 -8.30
C THR A 9 6.30 13.82 -7.42
N THR A 10 6.03 13.83 -6.13
CA THR A 10 6.84 13.16 -5.10
C THR A 10 6.05 12.07 -4.39
N LEU A 11 4.85 11.72 -4.90
CA LEU A 11 3.88 10.85 -4.25
C LEU A 11 3.50 11.31 -2.82
N ASN A 12 3.54 12.61 -2.59
CA ASN A 12 3.03 13.24 -1.38
C ASN A 12 1.66 13.86 -1.72
N GLY A 13 0.62 13.12 -1.42
CA GLY A 13 -0.76 13.47 -1.71
C GLY A 13 -1.50 14.00 -0.48
N ARG A 14 -2.79 14.21 -0.68
CA ARG A 14 -3.70 14.68 0.37
C ARG A 14 -3.84 13.67 1.51
N TYR A 15 -3.77 12.38 1.20
CA TYR A 15 -4.09 11.30 2.12
C TYR A 15 -2.90 10.43 2.47
N ILE A 16 -1.94 10.31 1.56
CA ILE A 16 -0.77 9.45 1.73
C ILE A 16 0.50 10.24 1.39
N THR A 17 1.49 10.10 2.24
CA THR A 17 2.86 10.55 2.03
C THR A 17 3.75 9.31 1.90
N MET A 18 4.29 9.09 0.70
CA MET A 18 5.17 7.95 0.45
C MET A 18 6.60 8.24 0.89
N GLN A 19 7.19 7.28 1.58
CA GLN A 19 8.64 7.25 1.90
C GLN A 19 9.18 5.90 1.44
N ASP A 20 10.23 5.89 0.65
CA ASP A 20 10.82 4.67 0.11
C ASP A 20 12.27 4.55 0.54
N SER A 21 12.63 3.41 1.14
CA SER A 21 14.01 3.14 1.59
C SER A 21 15.00 3.03 0.45
N CYS A 22 14.54 2.81 -0.78
CA CYS A 22 15.39 2.79 -1.98
C CYS A 22 15.79 4.18 -2.45
N GLY A 23 15.09 5.24 -2.00
CA GLY A 23 15.41 6.63 -2.31
C GLY A 23 14.18 7.52 -2.45
N SER A 24 14.40 8.77 -2.84
CA SER A 24 13.32 9.73 -3.00
C SER A 24 12.61 9.57 -4.34
N PHE A 25 11.28 9.60 -4.29
CA PHE A 25 10.44 9.67 -5.48
C PHE A 25 10.37 11.12 -5.96
N SER A 26 10.75 11.36 -7.22
CA SER A 26 10.64 12.69 -7.84
C SER A 26 10.60 12.55 -9.35
N GLU A 27 9.40 12.55 -9.93
CA GLU A 27 9.22 12.45 -11.37
C GLU A 27 8.65 13.76 -11.92
N THR A 28 9.24 14.22 -13.03
CA THR A 28 8.80 15.43 -13.73
C THR A 28 8.33 15.07 -15.13
N ALA A 29 7.19 15.60 -15.53
CA ALA A 29 6.66 15.46 -16.88
C ALA A 29 6.21 16.79 -17.44
N SER A 30 6.31 16.96 -18.75
CA SER A 30 5.72 18.08 -19.44
C SER A 30 4.21 17.90 -19.59
N GLY A 31 3.45 18.78 -18.99
CA GLY A 31 1.98 18.77 -19.03
C GLY A 31 1.31 18.09 -17.84
N PRO A 32 -0.02 17.90 -17.88
CA PRO A 32 -0.82 17.50 -16.74
C PRO A 32 -0.83 15.98 -16.47
N ILE A 33 -0.29 15.19 -17.39
CA ILE A 33 -0.28 13.71 -17.26
C ILE A 33 1.15 13.27 -17.01
N GLN A 34 1.35 12.57 -15.90
CA GLN A 34 2.63 11.96 -15.57
C GLN A 34 2.61 10.47 -15.89
N ASN A 35 3.56 10.04 -16.71
CA ASN A 35 3.84 8.63 -16.90
C ASN A 35 4.94 8.22 -15.91
N LEU A 36 4.55 7.53 -14.86
CA LEU A 36 5.46 7.04 -13.83
C LEU A 36 6.23 5.78 -14.26
N GLY A 37 6.01 5.32 -15.49
CA GLY A 37 6.58 4.08 -16.02
C GLY A 37 5.80 2.84 -15.57
N THR A 38 6.23 1.71 -16.09
CA THR A 38 5.74 0.39 -15.67
C THR A 38 6.70 -0.22 -14.64
N SER A 39 6.25 -1.24 -13.93
CA SER A 39 7.13 -1.96 -13.01
C SER A 39 8.34 -2.51 -13.76
N ALA A 40 9.53 -2.19 -13.24
CA ALA A 40 10.79 -2.72 -13.76
C ALA A 40 11.26 -3.99 -13.01
N GLY A 41 10.50 -4.44 -12.01
CA GLY A 41 10.85 -5.54 -11.13
C GLY A 41 10.39 -5.30 -9.70
N THR A 42 10.96 -6.01 -8.77
CA THR A 42 10.63 -5.94 -7.34
C THR A 42 11.65 -5.13 -6.53
N ASP A 43 11.30 -4.82 -5.30
CA ASP A 43 12.11 -4.05 -4.34
C ASP A 43 12.58 -2.71 -4.93
N CYS A 44 13.88 -2.43 -4.90
CA CYS A 44 14.47 -1.20 -5.39
C CYS A 44 14.63 -1.13 -6.92
N ALA A 45 14.09 -2.06 -7.69
CA ALA A 45 14.10 -1.97 -9.14
C ALA A 45 13.18 -0.84 -9.63
N ILE A 46 13.72 -0.01 -10.53
CA ILE A 46 13.02 1.18 -11.05
C ILE A 46 12.98 1.16 -12.58
N PRO A 47 12.02 1.84 -13.21
CA PRO A 47 12.03 2.07 -14.65
C PRO A 47 13.31 2.82 -15.11
N ALA A 48 13.75 2.57 -16.31
CA ALA A 48 14.93 3.23 -16.85
C ALA A 48 14.75 4.77 -16.88
N GLY A 49 15.69 5.48 -16.28
CA GLY A 49 15.67 6.94 -16.20
C GLY A 49 14.78 7.51 -15.09
N ALA A 50 14.11 6.67 -14.29
CA ALA A 50 13.31 7.10 -13.18
C ALA A 50 14.14 7.45 -11.93
N SER A 51 13.55 8.18 -11.00
CA SER A 51 14.11 8.47 -9.68
C SER A 51 14.21 7.22 -8.81
N ALA A 52 15.14 7.21 -7.85
CA ALA A 52 15.42 6.04 -7.01
C ALA A 52 14.21 5.52 -6.23
N GLY A 53 13.31 6.39 -5.79
CA GLY A 53 12.07 6.00 -5.11
C GLY A 53 10.91 5.61 -6.04
N ASN A 54 11.09 5.62 -7.36
CA ASN A 54 10.05 5.20 -8.32
C ASN A 54 9.98 3.67 -8.42
N THR A 55 9.84 3.01 -7.30
CA THR A 55 9.71 1.56 -7.19
C THR A 55 8.30 1.10 -7.50
N HIS A 56 8.12 -0.19 -7.76
CA HIS A 56 6.78 -0.78 -7.89
C HIS A 56 5.97 -0.61 -6.60
N SER A 57 6.59 -0.86 -5.46
CA SER A 57 5.97 -0.68 -4.14
C SER A 57 5.43 0.73 -3.93
N SER A 58 6.23 1.77 -4.21
CA SER A 58 5.78 3.16 -4.04
C SER A 58 4.59 3.52 -4.92
N ARG A 59 4.61 3.12 -6.19
CA ARG A 59 3.49 3.38 -7.11
C ARG A 59 2.23 2.64 -6.71
N SER A 60 2.36 1.34 -6.39
CA SER A 60 1.24 0.50 -5.99
C SER A 60 0.64 0.96 -4.67
N GLY A 61 1.48 1.19 -3.66
CA GLY A 61 1.02 1.65 -2.35
C GLY A 61 0.33 3.02 -2.42
N TYR A 62 0.87 3.94 -3.20
CA TYR A 62 0.21 5.24 -3.39
C TYR A 62 -1.18 5.08 -4.02
N TYR A 63 -1.31 4.24 -5.03
CA TYR A 63 -2.60 3.98 -5.68
C TYR A 63 -3.59 3.27 -4.73
N GLU A 64 -3.20 2.15 -4.14
CA GLU A 64 -4.09 1.31 -3.34
C GLU A 64 -4.57 2.03 -2.08
N LEU A 65 -3.66 2.64 -1.31
CA LEU A 65 -4.01 3.33 -0.08
C LEU A 65 -4.89 4.57 -0.33
N ASN A 66 -4.61 5.36 -1.38
CA ASN A 66 -5.50 6.47 -1.72
C ASN A 66 -6.90 5.99 -2.11
N ARG A 67 -7.00 4.88 -2.86
CA ARG A 67 -8.29 4.28 -3.23
C ARG A 67 -9.10 3.83 -2.01
N MET A 68 -8.45 3.21 -1.04
CA MET A 68 -9.11 2.81 0.22
C MET A 68 -9.66 4.03 0.96
N ILE A 69 -8.85 5.07 1.10
CA ILE A 69 -9.25 6.30 1.80
C ILE A 69 -10.40 7.01 1.07
N GLU A 70 -10.36 7.14 -0.24
CA GLU A 70 -11.42 7.76 -1.04
C GLU A 70 -12.77 7.02 -0.86
N VAL A 71 -12.74 5.70 -0.91
CA VAL A 71 -13.95 4.88 -0.71
C VAL A 71 -14.46 5.05 0.73
N ALA A 72 -13.58 4.95 1.72
CA ALA A 72 -13.96 5.10 3.12
C ALA A 72 -14.55 6.48 3.44
N GLN A 73 -13.99 7.55 2.88
CA GLN A 73 -14.55 8.90 3.04
C GLN A 73 -15.97 9.05 2.50
N SER A 74 -16.33 8.28 1.48
CA SER A 74 -17.70 8.30 0.94
C SER A 74 -18.73 7.76 1.93
N TYR A 75 -18.31 6.86 2.81
CA TYR A 75 -19.17 6.25 3.85
C TYR A 75 -19.00 6.88 5.22
N LEU A 76 -17.80 7.37 5.54
CA LEU A 76 -17.42 7.90 6.84
C LEU A 76 -16.84 9.33 6.73
N PRO A 77 -17.61 10.31 6.18
CA PRO A 77 -17.09 11.64 5.89
C PRO A 77 -16.65 12.42 7.13
N GLU A 78 -17.14 12.04 8.32
CA GLU A 78 -16.78 12.70 9.57
C GLU A 78 -15.58 12.08 10.29
N ASN A 79 -15.05 10.96 9.82
CA ASN A 79 -13.86 10.35 10.40
C ASN A 79 -12.63 11.23 10.13
N SER A 80 -12.04 11.74 11.21
CA SER A 80 -10.93 12.71 11.12
C SER A 80 -9.62 12.09 10.62
N TRP A 81 -9.39 10.80 10.89
CA TRP A 81 -8.20 10.10 10.40
C TRP A 81 -8.15 10.04 8.88
N LEU A 82 -9.29 9.83 8.23
CA LEU A 82 -9.40 9.80 6.77
C LEU A 82 -9.13 11.16 6.08
N ARG A 83 -9.03 12.24 6.86
CA ARG A 83 -8.80 13.60 6.34
C ARG A 83 -7.35 14.06 6.41
N ASN A 84 -6.51 13.31 7.10
CA ASN A 84 -5.11 13.64 7.33
C ASN A 84 -4.19 12.68 6.58
N PRO A 85 -3.04 13.15 6.08
CA PRO A 85 -2.11 12.27 5.40
C PRO A 85 -1.46 11.29 6.38
N VAL A 86 -1.40 10.03 5.97
CA VAL A 86 -0.69 8.97 6.69
C VAL A 86 0.61 8.67 5.95
N ILE A 87 1.69 8.48 6.69
CA ILE A 87 2.98 8.07 6.11
C ILE A 87 2.93 6.60 5.76
N SER A 88 3.43 6.26 4.58
CA SER A 88 3.61 4.88 4.12
C SER A 88 5.08 4.65 3.79
N ASN A 89 5.73 3.79 4.58
CA ASN A 89 7.15 3.43 4.46
C ASN A 89 7.28 2.17 3.63
N MET A 90 7.93 2.30 2.47
CA MET A 90 8.08 1.24 1.48
C MET A 90 9.49 0.67 1.47
N ASN A 91 9.61 -0.58 1.06
CA ASN A 91 10.90 -1.26 0.91
C ASN A 91 11.76 -1.23 2.18
N ILE A 92 11.14 -1.34 3.34
CA ILE A 92 11.87 -1.48 4.60
C ILE A 92 12.65 -2.81 4.58
N ASN A 93 13.92 -2.76 4.96
CA ASN A 93 14.82 -3.91 4.95
C ASN A 93 14.45 -4.91 6.07
N ASP A 94 13.37 -5.61 5.87
CA ASP A 94 12.86 -6.74 6.63
C ASP A 94 12.07 -7.63 5.66
N ASN A 95 11.43 -8.70 6.12
CA ASN A 95 10.75 -9.63 5.22
C ASN A 95 9.57 -10.33 5.88
N CYS A 96 8.71 -10.95 5.06
CA CYS A 96 7.58 -11.77 5.47
C CYS A 96 6.60 -11.09 6.43
N ASN A 97 6.49 -9.78 6.41
CA ASN A 97 5.48 -9.04 7.15
C ASN A 97 5.22 -7.67 6.55
N ALA A 98 4.20 -7.01 7.06
CA ALA A 98 3.88 -5.60 6.92
C ALA A 98 3.35 -5.10 8.26
N GLY A 99 2.95 -3.85 8.39
CA GLY A 99 2.41 -3.37 9.65
C GLY A 99 1.78 -1.99 9.59
N TYR A 100 0.87 -1.74 10.55
CA TYR A 100 0.36 -0.43 10.89
C TYR A 100 0.63 -0.12 12.37
N ASN A 101 1.29 1.01 12.64
CA ASN A 101 1.55 1.52 13.98
C ASN A 101 1.38 3.04 14.06
N GLY A 102 0.35 3.57 13.38
CA GLY A 102 0.18 4.99 13.12
C GLY A 102 0.81 5.42 11.77
N GLN A 103 1.65 4.58 11.20
CA GLN A 103 2.19 4.66 9.85
C GLN A 103 2.13 3.28 9.21
N PHE A 104 2.00 3.21 7.90
CA PHE A 104 2.12 1.96 7.18
C PHE A 104 3.59 1.59 6.95
N VAL A 105 3.90 0.31 7.04
CA VAL A 105 5.25 -0.24 6.85
C VAL A 105 5.17 -1.50 5.98
N PHE A 106 5.90 -1.52 4.86
CA PHE A 106 5.94 -2.64 3.92
C PHE A 106 7.38 -3.07 3.66
N PHE A 107 7.59 -4.37 3.68
CA PHE A 107 8.92 -4.97 3.68
C PHE A 107 9.34 -5.45 2.30
N THR A 108 10.66 -5.43 2.06
CA THR A 108 11.27 -5.99 0.84
C THR A 108 11.05 -7.49 0.72
N SER A 109 11.28 -8.02 -0.47
CA SER A 109 11.29 -9.46 -0.68
C SER A 109 12.42 -10.12 0.10
N GLY A 110 12.17 -11.32 0.64
CA GLY A 110 13.16 -12.05 1.42
C GLY A 110 12.50 -13.12 2.28
N GLY A 111 13.29 -13.99 2.90
CA GLY A 111 12.78 -15.02 3.81
C GLY A 111 11.78 -16.02 3.18
N GLY A 112 11.73 -16.11 1.85
CA GLY A 112 10.73 -16.90 1.12
C GLY A 112 9.43 -16.16 0.82
N CYS A 113 9.36 -14.86 1.11
CA CYS A 113 8.21 -14.01 0.80
C CYS A 113 8.52 -13.02 -0.32
N ASN A 114 7.49 -12.63 -1.07
CA ASN A 114 7.57 -11.51 -1.99
C ASN A 114 7.51 -10.18 -1.22
N ASN A 115 7.82 -9.08 -1.92
CA ASN A 115 7.70 -7.73 -1.37
C ASN A 115 6.24 -7.43 -1.00
N THR A 116 6.00 -7.15 0.28
CA THR A 116 4.65 -6.92 0.80
C THR A 116 4.04 -5.62 0.32
N GLY A 117 4.87 -4.64 -0.04
CA GLY A 117 4.48 -3.38 -0.69
C GLY A 117 4.15 -3.51 -2.18
N GLU A 118 3.98 -4.72 -2.70
CA GLU A 118 3.57 -5.01 -4.08
C GLU A 118 2.28 -5.86 -4.14
N ILE A 119 1.62 -6.07 -2.99
CA ILE A 119 0.47 -6.97 -2.84
C ILE A 119 -0.75 -6.18 -2.37
N ALA A 120 -1.75 -6.06 -3.24
CA ALA A 120 -2.96 -5.28 -2.97
C ALA A 120 -3.64 -5.68 -1.65
N GLY A 121 -3.79 -6.97 -1.38
CA GLY A 121 -4.45 -7.44 -0.16
C GLY A 121 -3.68 -7.11 1.12
N VAL A 122 -2.36 -6.98 1.05
CA VAL A 122 -1.56 -6.54 2.20
C VAL A 122 -1.78 -5.05 2.48
N PHE A 123 -1.85 -4.21 1.44
CA PHE A 123 -2.23 -2.80 1.64
C PHE A 123 -3.59 -2.65 2.30
N ASP A 124 -4.57 -3.40 1.81
CA ASP A 124 -5.94 -3.34 2.30
C ASP A 124 -6.05 -3.85 3.74
N HIS A 125 -5.27 -4.88 4.09
CA HIS A 125 -5.18 -5.42 5.44
C HIS A 125 -4.58 -4.38 6.42
N GLU A 126 -3.43 -3.82 6.10
CA GLU A 126 -2.79 -2.82 6.97
C GLU A 126 -3.64 -1.55 7.10
N TRP A 127 -4.31 -1.16 6.03
CA TRP A 127 -5.29 -0.07 6.09
C TRP A 127 -6.47 -0.41 7.01
N GLY A 128 -6.90 -1.68 7.04
CA GLY A 128 -7.93 -2.18 7.95
C GLY A 128 -7.55 -1.98 9.42
N HIS A 129 -6.31 -2.23 9.81
CA HIS A 129 -5.82 -1.91 11.16
C HIS A 129 -5.91 -0.41 11.46
N GLY A 130 -5.53 0.45 10.51
CA GLY A 130 -5.68 1.89 10.66
C GLY A 130 -7.13 2.32 10.86
N MET A 131 -8.07 1.69 10.18
CA MET A 131 -9.51 1.95 10.37
C MET A 131 -10.02 1.47 11.73
N ASP A 132 -9.62 0.27 12.16
CA ASP A 132 -9.98 -0.28 13.47
C ASP A 132 -9.51 0.64 14.61
N ASP A 133 -8.28 1.14 14.53
CA ASP A 133 -7.72 2.07 15.51
C ASP A 133 -8.46 3.43 15.55
N HIS A 134 -9.16 3.81 14.47
CA HIS A 134 -9.76 5.13 14.30
C HIS A 134 -11.27 5.11 14.04
N ASP A 135 -11.94 4.01 14.34
CA ASP A 135 -13.40 3.88 14.11
C ASP A 135 -14.27 4.59 15.13
N ALA A 136 -13.70 5.31 16.08
CA ALA A 136 -14.34 6.04 17.16
C ALA A 136 -14.99 5.17 18.25
N ASN A 137 -14.76 3.87 18.25
CA ASN A 137 -15.25 3.00 19.30
C ASN A 137 -14.12 2.24 20.03
N PRO A 138 -13.49 2.87 21.04
CA PRO A 138 -12.37 2.27 21.77
C PRO A 138 -12.73 1.01 22.57
N GLY A 139 -13.95 0.51 22.45
CA GLY A 139 -14.44 -0.61 23.25
C GLY A 139 -14.33 -1.99 22.62
N ILE A 140 -14.03 -2.10 21.34
CA ILE A 140 -13.82 -3.40 20.67
C ILE A 140 -12.33 -3.62 20.47
N GLN A 141 -11.64 -3.95 21.53
CA GLN A 141 -10.26 -4.39 21.47
C GLN A 141 -10.20 -5.85 21.04
N SER A 142 -10.06 -6.08 19.73
CA SER A 142 -9.93 -7.39 19.10
C SER A 142 -11.24 -7.89 18.46
N PRO A 143 -11.22 -8.28 17.23
CA PRO A 143 -10.13 -8.95 16.55
C PRO A 143 -9.56 -8.11 15.41
N GLY A 144 -8.57 -7.26 15.68
CA GLY A 144 -7.96 -6.37 14.69
C GLY A 144 -7.56 -7.07 13.39
N GLU A 145 -6.96 -8.26 13.47
CA GLU A 145 -6.62 -9.09 12.31
C GLU A 145 -7.87 -9.49 11.49
N GLY A 146 -8.93 -9.92 12.16
CA GLY A 146 -10.18 -10.30 11.47
C GLY A 146 -10.89 -9.12 10.82
N ILE A 147 -10.78 -7.92 11.40
CA ILE A 147 -11.29 -6.68 10.80
C ILE A 147 -10.45 -6.31 9.58
N ALA A 148 -9.13 -6.33 9.70
CA ALA A 148 -8.20 -6.06 8.61
C ALA A 148 -8.43 -7.01 7.42
N ASP A 149 -8.53 -8.30 7.68
CA ASP A 149 -8.85 -9.32 6.68
C ASP A 149 -10.23 -9.08 6.03
N THR A 150 -11.22 -8.63 6.81
CA THR A 150 -12.56 -8.33 6.29
C THR A 150 -12.51 -7.17 5.30
N TYR A 151 -11.81 -6.10 5.61
CA TYR A 151 -11.64 -4.97 4.68
C TYR A 151 -10.97 -5.43 3.39
N ALA A 152 -9.86 -6.17 3.48
CA ALA A 152 -9.14 -6.69 2.33
C ALA A 152 -10.01 -7.61 1.47
N SER A 153 -10.71 -8.54 2.10
CA SER A 153 -11.61 -9.50 1.41
C SER A 153 -12.76 -8.81 0.68
N LEU A 154 -13.39 -7.83 1.32
CA LEU A 154 -14.51 -7.08 0.73
C LEU A 154 -14.04 -6.22 -0.43
N ARG A 155 -12.91 -5.53 -0.28
CA ARG A 155 -12.38 -4.66 -1.32
C ARG A 155 -11.92 -5.44 -2.55
N LEU A 156 -11.23 -6.56 -2.35
CA LEU A 156 -10.73 -7.43 -3.43
C LEU A 156 -11.79 -8.38 -3.98
N ASN A 157 -12.95 -8.48 -3.31
CA ASN A 157 -14.00 -9.45 -3.62
C ASN A 157 -13.44 -10.90 -3.70
N THR A 158 -12.60 -11.26 -2.75
CA THR A 158 -11.99 -12.59 -2.66
C THR A 158 -11.62 -12.92 -1.20
N SER A 159 -11.68 -14.18 -0.84
CA SER A 159 -11.17 -14.66 0.45
C SER A 159 -9.64 -14.83 0.47
N CYS A 160 -9.01 -14.75 -0.69
CA CYS A 160 -7.57 -14.91 -0.85
C CYS A 160 -6.88 -13.54 -0.85
N ILE A 161 -6.67 -12.96 0.31
CA ILE A 161 -6.07 -11.62 0.46
C ILE A 161 -4.54 -11.64 0.34
N GLY A 162 -3.88 -12.72 0.75
CA GLY A 162 -2.42 -12.89 0.70
C GLY A 162 -1.89 -13.51 -0.59
N ARG A 163 -2.61 -13.40 -1.72
CA ARG A 163 -2.16 -13.96 -2.99
C ARG A 163 -0.76 -13.43 -3.36
N ASN A 164 0.15 -14.33 -3.67
CA ASN A 164 1.57 -14.05 -3.97
C ASN A 164 2.41 -13.61 -2.76
N PHE A 165 1.94 -13.72 -1.55
CA PHE A 165 2.75 -13.41 -0.38
C PHE A 165 3.96 -14.38 -0.27
N LYS A 166 3.71 -15.70 -0.43
CA LYS A 166 4.76 -16.73 -0.54
C LYS A 166 4.64 -17.45 -1.88
N PRO A 167 5.63 -17.37 -2.77
CA PRO A 167 5.52 -17.92 -4.12
C PRO A 167 5.61 -19.44 -4.24
N ILE A 168 5.97 -20.18 -3.18
CA ILE A 168 6.44 -21.56 -3.33
C ILE A 168 5.71 -22.58 -2.43
N VAL A 169 4.94 -22.17 -1.43
CA VAL A 169 4.39 -23.10 -0.41
C VAL A 169 2.93 -22.78 -0.11
N CYS A 170 2.08 -23.82 -0.14
CA CYS A 170 0.68 -23.76 0.31
C CYS A 170 0.55 -24.54 1.63
N ASP A 171 1.16 -24.07 2.70
CA ASP A 171 1.20 -24.76 3.99
C ASP A 171 0.69 -23.94 5.18
N GLY A 172 -0.10 -22.91 4.94
CA GLY A 172 -0.73 -22.14 6.01
C GLY A 172 -0.85 -20.64 5.76
N PHE A 173 -0.83 -19.87 6.81
CA PHE A 173 -1.01 -18.42 6.79
C PHE A 173 -0.04 -17.73 5.83
N GLY A 174 -0.58 -16.92 4.92
CA GLY A 174 0.20 -16.19 3.93
C GLY A 174 0.67 -17.01 2.73
N ASP A 175 0.07 -18.17 2.47
CA ASP A 175 0.45 -19.00 1.34
C ASP A 175 0.07 -18.43 -0.01
N ALA A 176 0.96 -18.57 -0.98
CA ALA A 176 0.74 -18.19 -2.36
C ALA A 176 -0.04 -19.24 -3.15
N CYS A 177 -1.02 -19.85 -2.55
CA CYS A 177 -1.90 -20.71 -3.32
C CYS A 177 -2.55 -19.88 -4.41
N THR A 178 -2.41 -20.33 -5.66
CA THR A 178 -3.14 -19.77 -6.80
C THR A 178 -4.66 -19.94 -6.62
N GLU A 179 -5.03 -20.81 -5.72
CA GLU A 179 -6.40 -21.07 -5.29
C GLU A 179 -6.41 -21.13 -3.76
N CYS A 180 -6.82 -20.03 -3.13
CA CYS A 180 -7.21 -20.07 -1.74
C CYS A 180 -8.56 -20.77 -1.68
N THR A 181 -8.58 -22.01 -1.25
CA THR A 181 -9.80 -22.78 -0.98
C THR A 181 -10.22 -22.60 0.46
#